data_53e63ecb4a33be67f0151fbc832ff2c4
#
_entry.id   53e63ecb4a33be67f0151fbc832ff2c4
#
_cell.length_a   1.000
_cell.length_b   1.000
_cell.length_c   1.000
_cell.angle_alpha   90.00
_cell.angle_beta   90.00
_cell.angle_gamma   90.00
#
_symmetry.space_group_name_H-M   'P 1'
#
loop_
_entity.id
_entity.type
_entity.pdbx_description
1 polymer ?
#
loop_
_entity_poly.entity_id
_entity_poly.type
_entity_poly.pdbx_seq_one_letter_code
_entity_poly.pdbx_strand_id
1 'polypeptide(L)'
;MIKVEELFIAPTATVLETLRKLDETGQRILFIAPEGHLKAVITDGDIRKFFLRGGTPDQTVDHAANYHPLSVSVSERGKARSILQEHCIDALPVLNKRGVITDIIFAHGLDVDNRKRVDIPVVMMAGGLGTRLYPYTKILPKPLIPVGEQPIAELIMDRFRDFGCHDFTMIVNYKKGMIKSYFNELEKNYTVDFADEEVFMGTGGGLCLLKGKVKAPFFFTNCDTLLDVDFGDIYEYHKSHGNLVTMICAFKHYTVPYGVVELGENGSIAAMREKPELDFLTNTGVYVVEPRVVEEMRDGEKIGFPDVIERYRRAGEKVGVYPISESSWMDMGQLEELEKMRRKLENQQ
;
A
#
# COMPACT_ATOMS: atom_id res chain seq x y z
N MET A 1 -18.15 11.95 -13.31
CA MET A 1 -19.06 11.34 -12.30
C MET A 1 -19.26 9.89 -12.74
N ILE A 2 -18.83 8.93 -11.92
CA ILE A 2 -18.94 7.50 -12.23
C ILE A 2 -20.42 7.10 -12.21
N LYS A 3 -20.87 6.35 -13.19
CA LYS A 3 -22.23 5.81 -13.19
C LYS A 3 -22.32 4.63 -12.23
N VAL A 4 -23.46 4.47 -11.57
CA VAL A 4 -23.68 3.42 -10.56
C VAL A 4 -23.41 2.02 -11.16
N GLU A 5 -23.79 1.80 -12.41
CA GLU A 5 -23.64 0.53 -13.11
C GLU A 5 -22.17 0.17 -13.40
N GLU A 6 -21.27 1.17 -13.45
CA GLU A 6 -19.84 0.96 -13.63
C GLU A 6 -19.21 0.25 -12.43
N LEU A 7 -19.86 0.36 -11.25
CA LEU A 7 -19.42 -0.30 -10.01
C LEU A 7 -20.06 -1.69 -9.80
N PHE A 8 -20.80 -2.24 -10.77
CA PHE A 8 -21.38 -3.58 -10.65
C PHE A 8 -20.42 -4.64 -11.16
N ILE A 9 -20.33 -5.75 -10.48
CA ILE A 9 -19.55 -6.94 -10.86
C ILE A 9 -20.44 -8.18 -10.86
N ALA A 10 -20.20 -9.09 -11.80
CA ALA A 10 -20.93 -10.35 -11.85
C ALA A 10 -20.48 -11.28 -10.72
N PRO A 11 -21.37 -12.07 -10.08
CA PRO A 11 -20.97 -13.00 -9.03
C PRO A 11 -20.04 -14.12 -9.53
N THR A 12 -20.05 -14.37 -10.85
CA THR A 12 -19.19 -15.35 -11.52
C THR A 12 -17.83 -14.79 -11.94
N ALA A 13 -17.61 -13.49 -11.81
CA ALA A 13 -16.32 -12.89 -12.09
C ALA A 13 -15.27 -13.45 -11.12
N THR A 14 -14.04 -13.56 -11.59
CA THR A 14 -12.91 -13.97 -10.74
C THR A 14 -12.51 -12.84 -9.80
N VAL A 15 -11.81 -13.19 -8.72
CA VAL A 15 -11.22 -12.20 -7.82
C VAL A 15 -10.23 -11.31 -8.57
N LEU A 16 -9.50 -11.87 -9.55
CA LEU A 16 -8.59 -11.11 -10.40
C LEU A 16 -9.33 -10.08 -11.27
N GLU A 17 -10.41 -10.48 -11.94
CA GLU A 17 -11.25 -9.54 -12.72
C GLU A 17 -11.84 -8.45 -11.82
N THR A 18 -12.18 -8.79 -10.58
CA THR A 18 -12.68 -7.85 -9.58
C THR A 18 -11.61 -6.82 -9.19
N LEU A 19 -10.37 -7.26 -8.95
CA LEU A 19 -9.24 -6.36 -8.68
C LEU A 19 -8.98 -5.39 -9.83
N ARG A 20 -8.95 -5.90 -11.06
CA ARG A 20 -8.79 -5.05 -12.26
C ARG A 20 -9.88 -3.99 -12.33
N LYS A 21 -11.13 -4.37 -12.07
CA LYS A 21 -12.25 -3.42 -12.09
C LYS A 21 -12.20 -2.38 -10.96
N LEU A 22 -11.74 -2.75 -9.76
CA LEU A 22 -11.46 -1.81 -8.68
C LEU A 22 -10.40 -0.79 -9.11
N ASP A 23 -9.33 -1.23 -9.76
CA ASP A 23 -8.27 -0.37 -10.27
C ASP A 23 -8.76 0.55 -11.41
N GLU A 24 -9.53 0.02 -12.36
CA GLU A 24 -10.10 0.78 -13.49
C GLU A 24 -11.06 1.88 -13.02
N THR A 25 -11.90 1.57 -12.03
CA THR A 25 -12.88 2.53 -11.50
C THR A 25 -12.25 3.54 -10.55
N GLY A 26 -11.07 3.25 -9.99
CA GLY A 26 -10.44 4.03 -8.93
C GLY A 26 -11.24 4.07 -7.63
N GLN A 27 -12.28 3.21 -7.51
CA GLN A 27 -13.08 3.06 -6.30
C GLN A 27 -12.66 1.80 -5.56
N ARG A 28 -12.63 1.87 -4.23
CA ARG A 28 -12.22 0.72 -3.39
C ARG A 28 -13.35 -0.27 -3.11
N ILE A 29 -14.46 -0.16 -3.85
CA ILE A 29 -15.67 -0.93 -3.65
C ILE A 29 -16.37 -1.24 -4.97
N LEU A 30 -16.89 -2.47 -5.11
CA LEU A 30 -17.80 -2.88 -6.15
C LEU A 30 -19.01 -3.58 -5.55
N PHE A 31 -20.08 -3.68 -6.31
CA PHE A 31 -21.36 -4.27 -5.88
C PHE A 31 -21.73 -5.48 -6.74
N ILE A 32 -22.06 -6.59 -6.13
CA ILE A 32 -22.72 -7.69 -6.80
C ILE A 32 -24.21 -7.34 -6.83
N ALA A 33 -24.67 -6.83 -7.96
CA ALA A 33 -26.02 -6.29 -8.11
C ALA A 33 -26.65 -6.74 -9.45
N PRO A 34 -27.05 -8.03 -9.60
CA PRO A 34 -27.74 -8.50 -10.79
C PRO A 34 -29.03 -7.71 -10.99
N GLU A 35 -29.22 -7.20 -12.21
CA GLU A 35 -30.36 -6.33 -12.60
C GLU A 35 -30.49 -5.08 -11.67
N GLY A 36 -29.37 -4.64 -11.06
CA GLY A 36 -29.31 -3.52 -10.13
C GLY A 36 -29.74 -3.84 -8.70
N HIS A 37 -30.19 -5.06 -8.41
CA HIS A 37 -30.56 -5.47 -7.05
C HIS A 37 -29.33 -5.79 -6.21
N LEU A 38 -29.14 -5.06 -5.10
CA LEU A 38 -28.02 -5.26 -4.19
C LEU A 38 -28.07 -6.67 -3.57
N LYS A 39 -27.05 -7.49 -3.83
CA LYS A 39 -26.85 -8.80 -3.20
C LYS A 39 -25.67 -8.83 -2.27
N ALA A 40 -24.54 -8.28 -2.70
CA ALA A 40 -23.33 -8.27 -1.93
C ALA A 40 -22.46 -7.06 -2.28
N VAL A 41 -21.47 -6.80 -1.48
CA VAL A 41 -20.43 -5.82 -1.71
C VAL A 41 -19.08 -6.50 -1.63
N ILE A 42 -18.12 -6.00 -2.38
CA ILE A 42 -16.73 -6.43 -2.35
C ILE A 42 -15.82 -5.22 -2.29
N THR A 43 -14.90 -5.24 -1.35
CA THR A 43 -13.90 -4.20 -1.14
C THR A 43 -12.49 -4.77 -1.25
N ASP A 44 -11.49 -3.92 -1.39
CA ASP A 44 -10.08 -4.32 -1.28
C ASP A 44 -9.81 -5.09 0.02
N GLY A 45 -10.45 -4.67 1.11
CA GLY A 45 -10.37 -5.34 2.41
C GLY A 45 -10.91 -6.78 2.41
N ASP A 46 -12.00 -7.01 1.69
CA ASP A 46 -12.60 -8.35 1.58
C ASP A 46 -11.72 -9.28 0.74
N ILE A 47 -11.21 -8.79 -0.39
CA ILE A 47 -10.28 -9.54 -1.25
C ILE A 47 -9.01 -9.89 -0.49
N ARG A 48 -8.46 -8.95 0.28
CA ARG A 48 -7.30 -9.19 1.13
C ARG A 48 -7.56 -10.29 2.16
N LYS A 49 -8.68 -10.21 2.90
CA LYS A 49 -9.08 -11.24 3.85
C LYS A 49 -9.25 -12.61 3.18
N PHE A 50 -9.75 -12.64 1.96
CA PHE A 50 -9.90 -13.84 1.18
C PHE A 50 -8.53 -14.48 0.86
N PHE A 51 -7.57 -13.73 0.35
CA PHE A 51 -6.20 -14.23 0.11
C PHE A 51 -5.50 -14.72 1.37
N LEU A 52 -5.68 -14.01 2.48
CA LEU A 52 -5.10 -14.40 3.77
C LEU A 52 -5.67 -15.70 4.34
N ARG A 53 -6.85 -16.12 3.86
CA ARG A 53 -7.47 -17.42 4.17
C ARG A 53 -7.10 -18.53 3.18
N GLY A 54 -6.15 -18.25 2.26
CA GLY A 54 -5.68 -19.20 1.25
C GLY A 54 -6.49 -19.17 -0.04
N GLY A 55 -7.32 -18.16 -0.26
CA GLY A 55 -8.01 -17.96 -1.53
C GLY A 55 -7.03 -17.61 -2.65
N THR A 56 -7.43 -17.88 -3.90
CA THR A 56 -6.61 -17.68 -5.09
C THR A 56 -7.29 -16.72 -6.08
N PRO A 57 -6.54 -16.01 -6.95
CA PRO A 57 -7.09 -15.00 -7.86
C PRO A 57 -8.08 -15.54 -8.89
N ASP A 58 -8.00 -16.82 -9.25
CA ASP A 58 -8.83 -17.52 -10.21
C ASP A 58 -10.18 -17.97 -9.63
N GLN A 59 -10.35 -17.94 -8.31
CA GLN A 59 -11.63 -18.23 -7.68
C GLN A 59 -12.64 -17.11 -7.93
N THR A 60 -13.92 -17.44 -7.89
CA THR A 60 -15.01 -16.49 -8.11
C THR A 60 -15.18 -15.52 -6.94
N VAL A 61 -15.56 -14.28 -7.24
CA VAL A 61 -15.69 -13.19 -6.27
C VAL A 61 -16.70 -13.45 -5.17
N ASP A 62 -17.69 -14.31 -5.41
CA ASP A 62 -18.70 -14.67 -4.41
C ASP A 62 -18.10 -15.31 -3.15
N HIS A 63 -16.93 -15.96 -3.25
CA HIS A 63 -16.20 -16.50 -2.10
C HIS A 63 -15.55 -15.42 -1.22
N ALA A 64 -15.31 -14.23 -1.78
CA ALA A 64 -14.71 -13.10 -1.09
C ALA A 64 -15.72 -12.03 -0.66
N ALA A 65 -16.90 -11.99 -1.30
CA ALA A 65 -17.87 -10.92 -1.14
C ALA A 65 -18.59 -10.94 0.21
N ASN A 66 -18.95 -9.75 0.70
CA ASN A 66 -19.80 -9.57 1.86
C ASN A 66 -21.28 -9.54 1.46
N TYR A 67 -22.03 -10.57 1.83
CA TYR A 67 -23.47 -10.73 1.55
C TYR A 67 -24.39 -10.03 2.56
N HIS A 68 -23.84 -9.28 3.51
CA HIS A 68 -24.59 -8.47 4.47
C HIS A 68 -24.18 -6.99 4.35
N PRO A 69 -24.33 -6.38 3.16
CA PRO A 69 -23.93 -4.99 2.95
C PRO A 69 -24.86 -4.06 3.70
N LEU A 70 -24.25 -3.02 4.32
CA LEU A 70 -25.04 -1.91 4.83
C LEU A 70 -25.60 -1.11 3.66
N SER A 71 -26.82 -0.61 3.80
CA SER A 71 -27.50 0.21 2.80
C SER A 71 -28.49 1.15 3.47
N VAL A 72 -28.94 2.18 2.76
CA VAL A 72 -30.01 3.06 3.20
C VAL A 72 -31.12 3.12 2.15
N SER A 73 -32.36 3.36 2.59
CA SER A 73 -33.44 3.70 1.68
C SER A 73 -33.30 5.15 1.19
N VAL A 74 -33.94 5.47 0.05
CA VAL A 74 -34.00 6.85 -0.45
C VAL A 74 -34.52 7.82 0.61
N SER A 75 -35.49 7.41 1.42
CA SER A 75 -36.07 8.23 2.50
C SER A 75 -35.12 8.44 3.69
N GLU A 76 -34.14 7.58 3.87
CA GLU A 76 -33.15 7.64 4.95
C GLU A 76 -31.78 8.20 4.52
N ARG A 77 -31.69 8.72 3.30
CA ARG A 77 -30.46 9.30 2.74
C ARG A 77 -29.76 10.29 3.70
N GLY A 78 -30.55 11.05 4.49
CA GLY A 78 -30.02 11.99 5.48
C GLY A 78 -29.22 11.36 6.62
N LYS A 79 -29.37 10.04 6.86
CA LYS A 79 -28.62 9.31 7.89
C LYS A 79 -27.29 8.76 7.37
N ALA A 80 -27.01 8.91 6.08
CA ALA A 80 -25.84 8.28 5.44
C ALA A 80 -24.52 8.67 6.14
N ARG A 81 -24.34 9.95 6.47
CA ARG A 81 -23.12 10.43 7.15
C ARG A 81 -22.87 9.72 8.47
N SER A 82 -23.89 9.61 9.33
CA SER A 82 -23.74 8.92 10.62
C SER A 82 -23.46 7.43 10.45
N ILE A 83 -24.09 6.76 9.48
CA ILE A 83 -23.85 5.34 9.20
C ILE A 83 -22.44 5.10 8.68
N LEU A 84 -21.98 5.90 7.71
CA LEU A 84 -20.62 5.83 7.20
C LEU A 84 -19.58 5.98 8.32
N GLN A 85 -19.79 6.96 9.22
CA GLN A 85 -18.90 7.24 10.33
C GLN A 85 -18.96 6.17 11.44
N GLU A 86 -20.15 5.73 11.84
CA GLU A 86 -20.35 4.73 12.90
C GLU A 86 -19.75 3.37 12.53
N HIS A 87 -19.88 2.98 11.25
CA HIS A 87 -19.40 1.69 10.75
C HIS A 87 -18.05 1.75 10.08
N CYS A 88 -17.41 2.93 10.01
CA CYS A 88 -16.10 3.15 9.35
C CYS A 88 -16.06 2.55 7.93
N ILE A 89 -17.08 2.86 7.10
CA ILE A 89 -17.18 2.39 5.71
C ILE A 89 -17.07 3.56 4.74
N ASP A 90 -16.49 3.29 3.56
CA ASP A 90 -16.16 4.31 2.56
C ASP A 90 -17.31 4.62 1.60
N ALA A 91 -18.28 3.72 1.48
CA ALA A 91 -19.41 3.89 0.57
C ALA A 91 -20.69 3.21 1.11
N LEU A 92 -21.84 3.81 0.83
CA LEU A 92 -23.15 3.35 1.27
C LEU A 92 -24.14 3.39 0.09
N PRO A 93 -24.63 2.22 -0.41
CA PRO A 93 -25.61 2.19 -1.47
C PRO A 93 -26.97 2.65 -0.99
N VAL A 94 -27.66 3.43 -1.83
CA VAL A 94 -29.02 3.92 -1.63
C VAL A 94 -29.97 3.05 -2.42
N LEU A 95 -30.92 2.43 -1.74
CA LEU A 95 -31.87 1.51 -2.34
C LEU A 95 -33.27 2.12 -2.49
N ASN A 96 -33.92 1.82 -3.61
CA ASN A 96 -35.36 2.08 -3.76
C ASN A 96 -36.19 0.99 -3.06
N LYS A 97 -37.51 1.14 -3.09
CA LYS A 97 -38.46 0.19 -2.47
C LYS A 97 -38.39 -1.24 -3.05
N ARG A 98 -37.75 -1.42 -4.21
CA ARG A 98 -37.59 -2.72 -4.88
C ARG A 98 -36.20 -3.35 -4.58
N GLY A 99 -35.36 -2.70 -3.74
CA GLY A 99 -33.99 -3.16 -3.44
C GLY A 99 -32.97 -2.91 -4.56
N VAL A 100 -33.30 -2.05 -5.53
CA VAL A 100 -32.39 -1.66 -6.62
C VAL A 100 -31.55 -0.48 -6.14
N ILE A 101 -30.26 -0.51 -6.43
CA ILE A 101 -29.32 0.58 -6.14
C ILE A 101 -29.65 1.75 -7.08
N THR A 102 -29.99 2.89 -6.52
CA THR A 102 -30.30 4.13 -7.25
C THR A 102 -29.20 5.17 -7.16
N ASP A 103 -28.36 5.07 -6.14
CA ASP A 103 -27.24 5.97 -5.92
C ASP A 103 -26.24 5.33 -4.94
N ILE A 104 -25.04 5.90 -4.85
CA ILE A 104 -24.00 5.50 -3.91
C ILE A 104 -23.46 6.77 -3.23
N ILE A 105 -23.46 6.77 -1.92
CA ILE A 105 -22.93 7.88 -1.11
C ILE A 105 -21.54 7.48 -0.63
N PHE A 106 -20.53 8.24 -1.03
CA PHE A 106 -19.14 8.02 -0.62
C PHE A 106 -18.78 8.90 0.57
N ALA A 107 -17.98 8.37 1.50
CA ALA A 107 -17.52 9.09 2.68
C ALA A 107 -16.75 10.36 2.34
N HIS A 108 -15.84 10.31 1.34
CA HIS A 108 -15.05 11.46 0.90
C HIS A 108 -15.89 12.63 0.35
N GLY A 109 -17.10 12.37 -0.16
CA GLY A 109 -18.04 13.41 -0.58
C GLY A 109 -18.79 14.09 0.57
N LEU A 110 -18.60 13.65 1.81
CA LEU A 110 -19.27 14.15 3.02
C LEU A 110 -18.29 14.67 4.08
N ASP A 111 -17.00 14.79 3.79
CA ASP A 111 -15.93 15.11 4.74
C ASP A 111 -15.96 14.21 6.01
N VAL A 112 -16.22 12.94 5.82
CA VAL A 112 -16.19 11.94 6.90
C VAL A 112 -14.78 11.36 6.96
N ASP A 113 -14.07 11.62 8.07
CA ASP A 113 -12.79 10.98 8.34
C ASP A 113 -13.01 9.64 9.06
N ASN A 114 -12.93 8.56 8.32
CA ASN A 114 -13.07 7.18 8.81
C ASN A 114 -11.72 6.52 9.12
N ARG A 115 -10.61 7.27 9.05
CA ARG A 115 -9.27 6.72 9.23
C ARG A 115 -9.04 6.31 10.68
N LYS A 116 -8.61 5.07 10.87
CA LYS A 116 -8.16 4.58 12.18
C LYS A 116 -6.81 5.21 12.53
N ARG A 117 -6.75 5.98 13.58
CA ARG A 117 -5.49 6.59 14.01
C ARG A 117 -4.52 5.55 14.54
N VAL A 118 -3.26 5.71 14.14
CA VAL A 118 -2.13 4.85 14.53
C VAL A 118 -1.01 5.77 15.02
N ASP A 119 -0.83 5.85 16.32
CA ASP A 119 0.21 6.68 16.93
C ASP A 119 1.47 5.84 17.17
N ILE A 120 2.18 5.48 16.08
CA ILE A 120 3.45 4.75 16.14
C ILE A 120 4.52 5.47 15.31
N PRO A 121 5.82 5.26 15.66
CA PRO A 121 6.94 5.86 14.93
C PRO A 121 7.02 5.38 13.48
N VAL A 122 7.62 6.21 12.62
CA VAL A 122 7.94 5.88 11.24
C VAL A 122 9.45 6.03 11.02
N VAL A 123 10.10 4.98 10.56
CA VAL A 123 11.52 4.98 10.19
C VAL A 123 11.64 4.97 8.67
N MET A 124 12.32 5.98 8.11
CA MET A 124 12.51 6.13 6.68
C MET A 124 13.96 5.88 6.29
N MET A 125 14.21 4.94 5.38
CA MET A 125 15.53 4.70 4.81
C MET A 125 15.83 5.73 3.70
N ALA A 126 16.74 6.65 3.98
CA ALA A 126 17.08 7.80 3.14
C ALA A 126 18.58 7.91 2.81
N GLY A 127 19.35 6.85 3.01
CA GLY A 127 20.82 6.84 2.82
C GLY A 127 21.30 6.50 1.39
N GLY A 128 20.41 6.06 0.50
CA GLY A 128 20.76 5.58 -0.83
C GLY A 128 21.21 6.67 -1.81
N LEU A 129 22.08 6.30 -2.77
CA LEU A 129 22.61 7.21 -3.81
C LEU A 129 21.56 7.61 -4.87
N GLY A 130 20.52 6.80 -5.09
CA GLY A 130 19.46 7.07 -6.07
C GLY A 130 19.95 7.08 -7.53
N THR A 131 20.92 6.25 -7.91
CA THR A 131 21.57 6.27 -9.22
C THR A 131 20.63 6.11 -10.41
N ARG A 132 19.50 5.40 -10.23
CA ARG A 132 18.47 5.22 -11.28
C ARG A 132 17.73 6.52 -11.63
N LEU A 133 17.83 7.55 -10.77
CA LEU A 133 17.24 8.86 -10.98
C LEU A 133 18.27 9.91 -11.44
N TYR A 134 19.45 9.51 -11.93
CA TYR A 134 20.37 10.45 -12.57
C TYR A 134 19.71 11.11 -13.79
N PRO A 135 19.93 12.44 -14.00
CA PRO A 135 20.90 13.31 -13.29
C PRO A 135 20.39 13.99 -12.01
N TYR A 136 19.10 13.90 -11.64
CA TYR A 136 18.52 14.61 -10.50
C TYR A 136 19.27 14.35 -9.20
N THR A 137 19.61 13.08 -8.91
CA THR A 137 20.28 12.71 -7.65
C THR A 137 21.77 13.05 -7.61
N LYS A 138 22.35 13.54 -8.72
CA LYS A 138 23.66 14.20 -8.68
C LYS A 138 23.60 15.55 -7.97
N ILE A 139 22.45 16.21 -8.00
CA ILE A 139 22.23 17.53 -7.39
C ILE A 139 21.51 17.39 -6.06
N LEU A 140 20.31 16.81 -6.04
CA LEU A 140 19.47 16.62 -4.86
C LEU A 140 19.56 15.18 -4.34
N PRO A 141 19.58 14.94 -3.01
CA PRO A 141 19.38 13.59 -2.50
C PRO A 141 17.97 13.11 -2.82
N LYS A 142 17.79 11.79 -2.99
CA LYS A 142 16.52 11.18 -3.41
C LYS A 142 15.31 11.63 -2.59
N PRO A 143 15.36 11.71 -1.24
CA PRO A 143 14.24 12.18 -0.43
C PRO A 143 13.75 13.60 -0.74
N LEU A 144 14.62 14.44 -1.32
CA LEU A 144 14.32 15.83 -1.65
C LEU A 144 13.95 16.06 -3.13
N ILE A 145 13.78 15.00 -3.92
CA ILE A 145 13.29 15.15 -5.30
C ILE A 145 11.84 15.63 -5.25
N PRO A 146 11.51 16.75 -5.95
CA PRO A 146 10.18 17.31 -5.93
C PRO A 146 9.21 16.45 -6.74
N VAL A 147 8.03 16.20 -6.16
CA VAL A 147 6.87 15.62 -6.81
C VAL A 147 5.72 16.62 -6.63
N GLY A 148 5.42 17.38 -7.69
CA GLY A 148 4.62 18.59 -7.54
C GLY A 148 5.37 19.69 -6.79
N GLU A 149 4.76 20.27 -5.79
CA GLU A 149 5.32 21.37 -4.99
C GLU A 149 6.13 20.93 -3.76
N GLN A 150 6.11 19.62 -3.42
CA GLN A 150 6.74 19.07 -2.21
C GLN A 150 7.76 17.99 -2.55
N PRO A 151 8.80 17.80 -1.71
CA PRO A 151 9.68 16.64 -1.79
C PRO A 151 8.94 15.33 -1.53
N ILE A 152 9.39 14.25 -2.18
CA ILE A 152 8.76 12.92 -2.00
C ILE A 152 8.74 12.46 -0.55
N ALA A 153 9.79 12.73 0.23
CA ALA A 153 9.83 12.33 1.64
C ALA A 153 8.75 13.03 2.47
N GLU A 154 8.44 14.29 2.17
CA GLU A 154 7.37 15.02 2.85
C GLU A 154 6.00 14.48 2.49
N LEU A 155 5.75 14.19 1.20
CA LEU A 155 4.52 13.53 0.75
C LEU A 155 4.30 12.17 1.42
N ILE A 156 5.37 11.38 1.59
CA ILE A 156 5.30 10.10 2.31
C ILE A 156 4.95 10.34 3.78
N MET A 157 5.60 11.31 4.44
CA MET A 157 5.30 11.67 5.84
C MET A 157 3.86 12.13 6.00
N ASP A 158 3.33 12.92 5.08
CA ASP A 158 1.94 13.40 5.11
C ASP A 158 0.94 12.24 5.07
N ARG A 159 1.18 11.20 4.25
CA ARG A 159 0.33 10.01 4.23
C ARG A 159 0.29 9.30 5.58
N PHE A 160 1.41 9.18 6.27
CA PHE A 160 1.43 8.61 7.63
C PHE A 160 0.79 9.54 8.67
N ARG A 161 0.98 10.86 8.54
CA ARG A 161 0.37 11.86 9.42
C ARG A 161 -1.16 11.86 9.35
N ASP A 162 -1.71 11.59 8.19
CA ASP A 162 -3.15 11.40 8.00
C ASP A 162 -3.74 10.33 8.93
N PHE A 163 -2.91 9.38 9.37
CA PHE A 163 -3.28 8.33 10.31
C PHE A 163 -2.76 8.55 11.74
N GLY A 164 -2.18 9.71 12.03
CA GLY A 164 -1.74 10.11 13.38
C GLY A 164 -0.30 9.82 13.71
N CYS A 165 0.54 9.36 12.75
CA CYS A 165 1.96 9.20 12.96
C CYS A 165 2.66 10.57 12.91
N HIS A 166 3.32 10.97 14.00
CA HIS A 166 3.97 12.28 14.10
C HIS A 166 5.48 12.20 14.41
N ASP A 167 5.99 11.00 14.70
CA ASP A 167 7.39 10.77 15.04
C ASP A 167 8.10 10.07 13.90
N PHE A 168 8.98 10.78 13.20
CA PHE A 168 9.74 10.27 12.07
C PHE A 168 11.23 10.19 12.42
N THR A 169 11.89 9.10 12.00
CA THR A 169 13.35 8.97 12.05
C THR A 169 13.87 8.66 10.65
N MET A 170 14.74 9.48 10.12
CA MET A 170 15.40 9.26 8.84
C MET A 170 16.78 8.66 9.03
N ILE A 171 17.05 7.49 8.46
CA ILE A 171 18.39 6.92 8.36
C ILE A 171 19.05 7.53 7.13
N VAL A 172 20.07 8.35 7.32
CA VAL A 172 20.67 9.20 6.28
C VAL A 172 22.17 8.92 6.08
N ASN A 173 22.61 8.99 4.82
CA ASN A 173 24.01 8.85 4.44
C ASN A 173 24.36 9.85 3.33
N TYR A 174 24.01 9.54 2.09
CA TYR A 174 24.33 10.36 0.93
C TYR A 174 23.68 11.74 1.01
N LYS A 175 24.50 12.79 0.91
CA LYS A 175 24.08 14.21 1.01
C LYS A 175 23.24 14.51 2.26
N LYS A 176 23.52 13.82 3.38
CA LYS A 176 22.79 13.96 4.64
C LYS A 176 22.64 15.41 5.13
N GLY A 177 23.64 16.27 4.86
CA GLY A 177 23.58 17.68 5.21
C GLY A 177 22.41 18.42 4.55
N MET A 178 22.13 18.16 3.27
CA MET A 178 21.00 18.77 2.56
C MET A 178 19.65 18.31 3.12
N ILE A 179 19.53 17.00 3.42
CA ILE A 179 18.29 16.44 4.01
C ILE A 179 18.02 17.08 5.36
N LYS A 180 19.05 17.12 6.23
CA LYS A 180 18.94 17.71 7.57
C LYS A 180 18.61 19.21 7.52
N SER A 181 19.28 20.01 6.67
CA SER A 181 18.99 21.43 6.52
C SER A 181 17.54 21.65 6.10
N TYR A 182 17.07 20.91 5.12
CA TYR A 182 15.69 21.05 4.65
C TYR A 182 14.68 20.83 5.79
N PHE A 183 14.73 19.69 6.47
CA PHE A 183 13.77 19.36 7.51
C PHE A 183 13.94 20.18 8.79
N ASN A 184 15.13 20.73 9.06
CA ASN A 184 15.34 21.63 10.21
C ASN A 184 14.77 23.03 9.97
N GLU A 185 14.75 23.51 8.72
CA GLU A 185 14.20 24.81 8.35
C GLU A 185 12.70 24.79 8.10
N LEU A 186 12.15 23.60 7.83
CA LEU A 186 10.72 23.43 7.53
C LEU A 186 9.87 23.73 8.79
N GLU A 187 8.89 24.62 8.67
CA GLU A 187 7.83 24.79 9.68
C GLU A 187 6.92 23.56 9.67
N LYS A 188 6.90 22.81 10.76
CA LYS A 188 6.17 21.55 10.86
C LYS A 188 5.64 21.28 12.26
N ASN A 189 4.55 20.53 12.34
CA ASN A 189 3.90 20.10 13.58
C ASN A 189 4.15 18.60 13.91
N TYR A 190 5.28 18.06 13.43
CA TYR A 190 5.73 16.69 13.63
C TYR A 190 7.25 16.67 13.84
N THR A 191 7.77 15.59 14.41
CA THR A 191 9.21 15.45 14.68
C THR A 191 9.91 14.74 13.54
N VAL A 192 11.16 15.15 13.25
CA VAL A 192 12.04 14.44 12.31
C VAL A 192 13.43 14.33 12.95
N ASP A 193 13.74 13.12 13.41
CA ASP A 193 15.06 12.78 13.93
C ASP A 193 15.92 12.12 12.86
N PHE A 194 17.24 12.12 13.06
CA PHE A 194 18.19 11.58 12.10
C PHE A 194 19.11 10.54 12.75
N ALA A 195 19.26 9.42 12.06
CA ALA A 195 20.29 8.43 12.36
C ALA A 195 21.36 8.47 11.25
N ASP A 196 22.58 8.86 11.62
CA ASP A 196 23.68 9.03 10.67
C ASP A 196 24.35 7.69 10.36
N GLU A 197 24.24 7.27 9.14
CA GLU A 197 24.95 6.12 8.61
C GLU A 197 26.28 6.60 8.00
N GLU A 198 27.42 6.15 8.55
CA GLU A 198 28.74 6.56 8.06
C GLU A 198 29.09 5.81 6.74
N VAL A 199 28.76 4.54 6.68
CA VAL A 199 28.92 3.69 5.50
C VAL A 199 27.56 3.10 5.16
N PHE A 200 27.14 3.16 3.91
CA PHE A 200 25.86 2.61 3.48
C PHE A 200 25.80 1.10 3.72
N MET A 201 24.92 0.69 4.64
CA MET A 201 24.76 -0.69 5.11
C MET A 201 23.60 -1.43 4.41
N GLY A 202 23.11 -0.94 3.28
CA GLY A 202 21.94 -1.51 2.59
C GLY A 202 20.63 -0.99 3.16
N THR A 203 19.51 -1.49 2.63
CA THR A 203 18.17 -1.01 3.04
C THR A 203 17.74 -1.50 4.44
N GLY A 204 18.43 -2.49 5.01
CA GLY A 204 18.11 -3.04 6.34
C GLY A 204 19.17 -2.75 7.40
N GLY A 205 20.45 -2.73 7.02
CA GLY A 205 21.56 -2.65 7.97
C GLY A 205 21.55 -1.39 8.84
N GLY A 206 21.12 -0.26 8.28
CA GLY A 206 21.00 1.01 9.01
C GLY A 206 20.07 0.98 10.22
N LEU A 207 19.17 0.00 10.33
CA LEU A 207 18.30 -0.17 11.51
C LEU A 207 19.09 -0.40 12.80
N CYS A 208 20.31 -0.95 12.75
CA CYS A 208 21.15 -1.14 13.93
C CYS A 208 21.43 0.17 14.68
N LEU A 209 21.39 1.33 14.00
CA LEU A 209 21.59 2.65 14.60
C LEU A 209 20.46 3.08 15.55
N LEU A 210 19.36 2.36 15.52
CA LEU A 210 18.16 2.63 16.32
C LEU A 210 18.04 1.71 17.55
N LYS A 211 19.04 0.86 17.83
CA LYS A 211 19.08 0.01 19.02
C LYS A 211 18.90 0.83 20.29
N GLY A 212 18.03 0.34 21.20
CA GLY A 212 17.71 1.02 22.46
C GLY A 212 16.85 2.28 22.31
N LYS A 213 16.57 2.75 21.08
CA LYS A 213 15.76 3.94 20.81
C LYS A 213 14.31 3.60 20.46
N VAL A 214 14.08 2.55 19.69
CA VAL A 214 12.74 2.11 19.27
C VAL A 214 12.20 1.12 20.29
N LYS A 215 11.05 1.46 20.92
CA LYS A 215 10.43 0.66 22.00
C LYS A 215 9.04 0.15 21.67
N ALA A 216 8.49 0.56 20.56
CA ALA A 216 7.15 0.18 20.08
C ALA A 216 7.25 -0.30 18.63
N PRO A 217 6.29 -1.08 18.13
CA PRO A 217 6.20 -1.36 16.70
C PRO A 217 6.23 -0.07 15.88
N PHE A 218 6.80 -0.11 14.70
CA PHE A 218 6.99 1.06 13.86
C PHE A 218 6.77 0.73 12.38
N PHE A 219 6.41 1.74 11.60
CA PHE A 219 6.48 1.62 10.15
C PHE A 219 7.92 1.82 9.68
N PHE A 220 8.38 0.95 8.82
CA PHE A 220 9.65 1.08 8.14
C PHE A 220 9.42 1.25 6.64
N THR A 221 9.91 2.33 6.05
CA THR A 221 9.63 2.68 4.66
C THR A 221 10.88 3.13 3.91
N ASN A 222 10.91 2.85 2.61
CA ASN A 222 11.83 3.52 1.70
C ASN A 222 11.39 4.97 1.49
N CYS A 223 12.34 5.85 1.08
CA CYS A 223 12.07 7.27 0.84
C CYS A 223 11.56 7.57 -0.60
N ASP A 224 11.17 6.57 -1.35
CA ASP A 224 10.74 6.67 -2.75
C ASP A 224 9.40 6.00 -3.04
N THR A 225 8.75 5.47 -2.01
CA THR A 225 7.51 4.71 -2.11
C THR A 225 6.37 5.47 -1.46
N LEU A 226 5.37 5.83 -2.25
CA LEU A 226 4.14 6.45 -1.77
C LEU A 226 2.99 5.44 -1.85
N LEU A 227 2.33 5.21 -0.72
CA LEU A 227 1.17 4.33 -0.62
C LEU A 227 -0.11 5.14 -0.35
N ASP A 228 -1.18 4.77 -1.03
CA ASP A 228 -2.54 5.22 -0.77
C ASP A 228 -3.35 4.06 -0.16
N VAL A 229 -3.19 3.86 1.15
CA VAL A 229 -3.73 2.72 1.89
C VAL A 229 -4.22 3.13 3.27
N ASP A 230 -4.98 2.28 3.94
CA ASP A 230 -5.32 2.42 5.35
C ASP A 230 -4.21 1.87 6.24
N PHE A 231 -3.35 2.74 6.76
CA PHE A 231 -2.28 2.36 7.68
C PHE A 231 -2.80 1.85 9.02
N GLY A 232 -4.01 2.26 9.42
CA GLY A 232 -4.67 1.76 10.60
C GLY A 232 -5.02 0.27 10.48
N ASP A 233 -5.59 -0.14 9.35
CA ASP A 233 -5.90 -1.53 9.06
C ASP A 233 -4.63 -2.39 8.95
N ILE A 234 -3.56 -1.86 8.36
CA ILE A 234 -2.26 -2.55 8.25
C ILE A 234 -1.71 -2.84 9.66
N TYR A 235 -1.74 -1.86 10.55
CA TYR A 235 -1.25 -2.02 11.91
C TYR A 235 -2.10 -2.99 12.73
N GLU A 236 -3.43 -2.91 12.62
CA GLU A 236 -4.34 -3.87 13.27
C GLU A 236 -4.12 -5.30 12.76
N TYR A 237 -3.91 -5.45 11.45
CA TYR A 237 -3.53 -6.75 10.87
C TYR A 237 -2.24 -7.28 11.47
N HIS A 238 -1.20 -6.46 11.55
CA HIS A 238 0.09 -6.82 12.13
C HIS A 238 -0.06 -7.33 13.56
N LYS A 239 -0.76 -6.59 14.42
CA LYS A 239 -1.03 -6.95 15.82
C LYS A 239 -1.85 -8.23 15.95
N SER A 240 -2.96 -8.32 15.24
CA SER A 240 -3.90 -9.45 15.35
C SER A 240 -3.28 -10.77 14.92
N HIS A 241 -2.30 -10.73 14.01
CA HIS A 241 -1.58 -11.91 13.56
C HIS A 241 -0.32 -12.19 14.39
N GLY A 242 0.12 -11.27 15.24
CA GLY A 242 1.34 -11.41 16.05
C GLY A 242 2.58 -11.58 15.17
N ASN A 243 2.68 -10.85 14.07
CA ASN A 243 3.81 -10.91 13.17
C ASN A 243 5.02 -10.17 13.75
N LEU A 244 6.22 -10.70 13.54
CA LEU A 244 7.47 -9.99 13.84
C LEU A 244 7.73 -8.88 12.80
N VAL A 245 7.41 -9.17 11.54
CA VAL A 245 7.41 -8.23 10.42
C VAL A 245 6.17 -8.48 9.57
N THR A 246 5.49 -7.41 9.18
CA THR A 246 4.46 -7.45 8.14
C THR A 246 4.94 -6.66 6.93
N MET A 247 5.10 -7.32 5.80
CA MET A 247 5.49 -6.72 4.52
C MET A 247 4.25 -6.31 3.74
N ILE A 248 4.19 -5.04 3.31
CA ILE A 248 3.12 -4.57 2.44
C ILE A 248 3.51 -4.90 1.01
N CYS A 249 2.66 -5.65 0.30
CA CYS A 249 2.92 -6.10 -1.06
C CYS A 249 1.81 -5.66 -2.00
N ALA A 250 2.18 -5.06 -3.13
CA ALA A 250 1.25 -4.73 -4.19
C ALA A 250 1.00 -5.95 -5.09
N PHE A 251 -0.26 -6.18 -5.41
CA PHE A 251 -0.63 -7.18 -6.39
C PHE A 251 -0.31 -6.64 -7.79
N LYS A 252 0.61 -7.32 -8.50
CA LYS A 252 1.05 -6.93 -9.85
C LYS A 252 0.52 -7.91 -10.87
N HIS A 253 0.02 -7.34 -11.96
CA HIS A 253 -0.35 -8.06 -13.16
C HIS A 253 0.62 -7.72 -14.29
N TYR A 254 1.19 -8.72 -14.93
CA TYR A 254 2.11 -8.55 -16.03
C TYR A 254 1.77 -9.48 -17.19
N THR A 255 1.40 -8.90 -18.33
CA THR A 255 1.22 -9.66 -19.58
C THR A 255 2.52 -9.71 -20.33
N VAL A 256 3.05 -10.90 -20.56
CA VAL A 256 4.20 -11.07 -21.47
C VAL A 256 3.70 -10.86 -22.89
N PRO A 257 4.16 -9.83 -23.66
CA PRO A 257 3.57 -9.49 -24.96
C PRO A 257 3.95 -10.45 -26.10
N TYR A 258 4.54 -11.61 -25.76
CA TYR A 258 5.06 -12.62 -26.69
C TYR A 258 4.65 -14.02 -26.26
N GLY A 259 4.73 -14.97 -27.19
CA GLY A 259 4.66 -16.39 -26.86
C GLY A 259 5.84 -16.82 -26.01
N VAL A 260 5.58 -17.46 -24.87
CA VAL A 260 6.60 -18.03 -23.97
C VAL A 260 6.74 -19.51 -24.24
N VAL A 261 7.98 -19.97 -24.44
CA VAL A 261 8.29 -21.36 -24.74
C VAL A 261 9.07 -21.97 -23.58
N GLU A 262 8.61 -23.10 -23.07
CA GLU A 262 9.34 -23.92 -22.11
C GLU A 262 10.13 -25.00 -22.85
N LEU A 263 11.44 -25.08 -22.59
CA LEU A 263 12.31 -26.09 -23.19
C LEU A 263 12.14 -27.44 -22.51
N GLY A 264 11.94 -28.47 -23.33
CA GLY A 264 12.00 -29.85 -22.94
C GLY A 264 13.38 -30.49 -23.16
N GLU A 265 13.45 -31.79 -23.01
CA GLU A 265 14.69 -32.56 -23.27
C GLU A 265 15.11 -32.48 -24.72
N ASN A 266 16.43 -32.44 -24.96
CA ASN A 266 17.05 -32.39 -26.29
C ASN A 266 16.62 -31.22 -27.19
N GLY A 267 16.22 -30.08 -26.58
CA GLY A 267 15.81 -28.89 -27.33
C GLY A 267 14.40 -28.96 -27.90
N SER A 268 13.58 -29.91 -27.48
CA SER A 268 12.15 -29.97 -27.81
C SER A 268 11.37 -28.87 -27.11
N ILE A 269 10.16 -28.59 -27.58
CA ILE A 269 9.23 -27.69 -26.89
C ILE A 269 8.44 -28.53 -25.90
N ALA A 270 8.55 -28.23 -24.61
CA ALA A 270 7.75 -28.86 -23.54
C ALA A 270 6.38 -28.22 -23.42
N ALA A 271 6.31 -26.88 -23.48
CA ALA A 271 5.06 -26.12 -23.47
C ALA A 271 5.21 -24.82 -24.24
N MET A 272 4.10 -24.28 -24.72
CA MET A 272 4.02 -22.95 -25.33
C MET A 272 2.75 -22.25 -24.84
N ARG A 273 2.90 -20.99 -24.39
CA ARG A 273 1.79 -20.15 -23.96
C ARG A 273 1.86 -18.82 -24.69
N GLU A 274 0.82 -18.49 -25.43
CA GLU A 274 0.71 -17.21 -26.12
C GLU A 274 0.28 -16.11 -25.13
N LYS A 275 1.07 -15.05 -25.04
CA LYS A 275 0.83 -13.87 -24.21
C LYS A 275 0.38 -14.22 -22.78
N PRO A 276 1.15 -15.04 -22.03
CA PRO A 276 0.73 -15.44 -20.71
C PRO A 276 0.65 -14.24 -19.76
N GLU A 277 -0.36 -14.27 -18.92
CA GLU A 277 -0.55 -13.33 -17.81
C GLU A 277 0.10 -13.91 -16.55
N LEU A 278 0.86 -13.07 -15.85
CA LEU A 278 1.54 -13.41 -14.61
C LEU A 278 1.05 -12.50 -13.50
N ASP A 279 0.53 -13.10 -12.46
CA ASP A 279 0.06 -12.41 -11.25
C ASP A 279 0.98 -12.75 -10.08
N PHE A 280 1.45 -11.73 -9.37
CA PHE A 280 2.34 -11.92 -8.24
C PHE A 280 2.28 -10.75 -7.26
N LEU A 281 2.65 -11.01 -6.01
CA LEU A 281 2.82 -9.98 -4.99
C LEU A 281 4.23 -9.41 -5.05
N THR A 282 4.33 -8.09 -5.19
CA THR A 282 5.59 -7.35 -5.23
C THR A 282 5.80 -6.59 -3.93
N ASN A 283 6.97 -6.70 -3.34
CA ASN A 283 7.37 -5.93 -2.17
C ASN A 283 7.40 -4.44 -2.48
N THR A 284 6.63 -3.65 -1.75
CA THR A 284 6.56 -2.19 -1.93
C THR A 284 7.70 -1.43 -1.26
N GLY A 285 8.44 -2.07 -0.34
CA GLY A 285 9.45 -1.40 0.47
C GLY A 285 8.87 -0.69 1.70
N VAL A 286 7.63 -1.03 2.08
CA VAL A 286 6.98 -0.55 3.31
C VAL A 286 6.60 -1.72 4.19
N TYR A 287 6.83 -1.59 5.49
CA TYR A 287 6.69 -2.67 6.46
C TYR A 287 6.16 -2.16 7.80
N VAL A 288 5.55 -3.04 8.59
CA VAL A 288 5.41 -2.88 10.04
C VAL A 288 6.39 -3.82 10.72
N VAL A 289 7.16 -3.30 11.66
CA VAL A 289 8.31 -4.01 12.24
C VAL A 289 8.26 -3.93 13.76
N GLU A 290 8.47 -5.07 14.44
CA GLU A 290 8.61 -5.12 15.89
C GLU A 290 9.99 -4.64 16.35
N PRO A 291 10.11 -3.96 17.53
CA PRO A 291 11.38 -3.46 18.05
C PRO A 291 12.47 -4.53 18.18
N ARG A 292 12.08 -5.77 18.44
CA ARG A 292 12.98 -6.92 18.54
C ARG A 292 13.86 -7.05 17.29
N VAL A 293 13.35 -6.75 16.11
CA VAL A 293 14.12 -6.81 14.87
C VAL A 293 15.31 -5.84 14.91
N VAL A 294 15.11 -4.64 15.44
CA VAL A 294 16.18 -3.64 15.58
C VAL A 294 17.25 -4.12 16.56
N GLU A 295 16.85 -4.63 17.71
CA GLU A 295 17.75 -5.11 18.74
C GLU A 295 18.64 -6.29 18.30
N GLU A 296 18.10 -7.15 17.43
CA GLU A 296 18.79 -8.32 16.88
C GLU A 296 19.63 -8.03 15.63
N MET A 297 19.57 -6.82 15.07
CA MET A 297 20.44 -6.42 13.95
C MET A 297 21.90 -6.44 14.35
N ARG A 298 22.77 -6.92 13.46
CA ARG A 298 24.22 -6.90 13.69
C ARG A 298 24.81 -5.55 13.33
N ASP A 299 25.67 -5.03 14.19
CA ASP A 299 26.31 -3.75 13.97
C ASP A 299 27.26 -3.83 12.75
N GLY A 300 27.13 -2.86 11.85
CA GLY A 300 27.95 -2.79 10.64
C GLY A 300 27.65 -3.83 9.56
N GLU A 301 26.62 -4.66 9.74
CA GLU A 301 26.21 -5.65 8.72
C GLU A 301 25.59 -4.94 7.50
N LYS A 302 26.16 -5.17 6.34
CA LYS A 302 25.57 -4.69 5.08
C LYS A 302 24.55 -5.70 4.57
N ILE A 303 23.25 -5.37 4.73
CA ILE A 303 22.15 -6.27 4.40
C ILE A 303 20.93 -5.52 3.86
N GLY A 304 20.22 -6.12 2.89
CA GLY A 304 18.91 -5.65 2.46
C GLY A 304 17.81 -6.04 3.44
N PHE A 305 16.77 -5.21 3.61
CA PHE A 305 15.69 -5.58 4.53
C PHE A 305 14.91 -6.84 4.09
N PRO A 306 14.71 -7.12 2.79
CA PRO A 306 14.18 -8.42 2.36
C PRO A 306 15.00 -9.63 2.85
N ASP A 307 16.33 -9.50 2.90
CA ASP A 307 17.20 -10.57 3.42
C ASP A 307 17.08 -10.74 4.93
N VAL A 308 16.81 -9.64 5.67
CA VAL A 308 16.47 -9.69 7.11
C VAL A 308 15.18 -10.46 7.31
N ILE A 309 14.14 -10.17 6.52
CA ILE A 309 12.85 -10.91 6.58
C ILE A 309 13.05 -12.38 6.28
N GLU A 310 13.83 -12.71 5.23
CA GLU A 310 14.10 -14.11 4.87
C GLU A 310 14.89 -14.85 5.96
N ARG A 311 15.79 -14.16 6.68
CA ARG A 311 16.48 -14.71 7.86
C ARG A 311 15.47 -15.13 8.94
N TYR A 312 14.50 -14.29 9.27
CA TYR A 312 13.46 -14.59 10.25
C TYR A 312 12.52 -15.71 9.77
N ARG A 313 12.11 -15.66 8.51
CA ARG A 313 11.28 -16.72 7.92
C ARG A 313 11.94 -18.09 8.02
N ARG A 314 13.26 -18.20 7.72
CA ARG A 314 14.03 -19.45 7.85
C ARG A 314 14.21 -19.90 9.29
N ALA A 315 14.23 -18.96 10.23
CA ALA A 315 14.28 -19.25 11.67
C ALA A 315 12.92 -19.71 12.24
N GLY A 316 11.85 -19.75 11.42
CA GLY A 316 10.51 -20.14 11.85
C GLY A 316 9.74 -19.02 12.57
N GLU A 317 10.25 -17.80 12.54
CA GLU A 317 9.56 -16.64 13.09
C GLU A 317 8.38 -16.22 12.20
N LYS A 318 7.39 -15.60 12.81
CA LYS A 318 6.16 -15.23 12.13
C LYS A 318 6.38 -13.93 11.34
N VAL A 319 6.53 -14.05 10.04
CA VAL A 319 6.56 -12.94 9.08
C VAL A 319 5.32 -13.00 8.20
N GLY A 320 4.65 -11.88 8.02
CA GLY A 320 3.38 -11.82 7.29
C GLY A 320 3.45 -10.90 6.07
N VAL A 321 2.44 -11.04 5.22
CA VAL A 321 2.22 -10.18 4.04
C VAL A 321 0.86 -9.51 4.16
N TYR A 322 0.82 -8.21 3.85
CA TYR A 322 -0.41 -7.46 3.72
C TYR A 322 -0.56 -7.04 2.26
N PRO A 323 -1.45 -7.69 1.48
CA PRO A 323 -1.62 -7.37 0.08
C PRO A 323 -2.43 -6.07 -0.10
N ILE A 324 -2.01 -5.28 -1.10
CA ILE A 324 -2.69 -4.06 -1.55
C ILE A 324 -2.87 -4.09 -3.07
N SER A 325 -3.78 -3.25 -3.59
CA SER A 325 -3.95 -3.04 -5.02
C SER A 325 -2.70 -2.41 -5.65
N GLU A 326 -2.45 -2.69 -6.93
CA GLU A 326 -1.39 -2.03 -7.70
C GLU A 326 -1.61 -0.52 -7.78
N SER A 327 -2.85 -0.07 -7.93
CA SER A 327 -3.22 1.34 -8.02
C SER A 327 -2.92 2.14 -6.75
N SER A 328 -2.85 1.46 -5.59
CA SER A 328 -2.50 2.06 -4.30
C SER A 328 -1.00 2.25 -4.08
N TRP A 329 -0.16 1.79 -5.01
CA TRP A 329 1.29 1.87 -4.90
C TRP A 329 1.90 2.73 -6.01
N MET A 330 2.72 3.68 -5.62
CA MET A 330 3.52 4.51 -6.51
C MET A 330 4.99 4.44 -6.08
N ASP A 331 5.87 4.03 -6.99
CA ASP A 331 7.33 3.93 -6.77
C ASP A 331 8.05 4.97 -7.64
N MET A 332 8.87 5.81 -7.02
CA MET A 332 9.71 6.78 -7.71
C MET A 332 11.11 6.20 -8.04
N GLY A 333 11.24 4.90 -8.17
CA GLY A 333 12.53 4.25 -8.40
C GLY A 333 13.20 4.56 -9.73
N GLN A 334 12.44 5.02 -10.74
CA GLN A 334 12.90 5.34 -12.10
C GLN A 334 12.26 6.63 -12.61
N LEU A 335 12.88 7.26 -13.63
CA LEU A 335 12.39 8.53 -14.18
C LEU A 335 10.98 8.45 -14.77
N GLU A 336 10.65 7.35 -15.45
CA GLU A 336 9.31 7.12 -16.00
C GLU A 336 8.25 7.03 -14.90
N GLU A 337 8.56 6.36 -13.81
CA GLU A 337 7.66 6.21 -12.68
C GLU A 337 7.48 7.53 -11.91
N LEU A 338 8.55 8.34 -11.80
CA LEU A 338 8.47 9.71 -11.29
C LEU A 338 7.48 10.57 -12.09
N GLU A 339 7.54 10.52 -13.41
CA GLU A 339 6.61 11.27 -14.28
C GLU A 339 5.16 10.76 -14.16
N LYS A 340 4.97 9.44 -14.05
CA LYS A 340 3.63 8.86 -13.79
C LYS A 340 3.08 9.33 -12.43
N MET A 341 3.91 9.32 -11.39
CA MET A 341 3.53 9.79 -10.06
C MET A 341 3.11 11.26 -10.09
N ARG A 342 3.88 12.13 -10.74
CA ARG A 342 3.54 13.56 -10.90
C ARG A 342 2.18 13.75 -11.55
N ARG A 343 1.94 13.12 -12.71
CA ARG A 343 0.65 13.19 -13.42
C ARG A 343 -0.52 12.70 -12.58
N LYS A 344 -0.33 11.61 -11.82
CA LYS A 344 -1.39 11.06 -10.96
C LYS A 344 -1.76 12.02 -9.84
N LEU A 345 -0.78 12.65 -9.20
CA LEU A 345 -1.02 13.61 -8.11
C LEU A 345 -1.60 14.94 -8.63
N GLU A 346 -1.18 15.44 -9.79
CA GLU A 346 -1.78 16.62 -10.43
C GLU A 346 -3.27 16.43 -10.77
N ASN A 347 -3.69 15.22 -11.15
CA ASN A 347 -5.09 14.90 -11.44
C ASN A 347 -5.96 14.69 -10.17
N GLN A 348 -5.36 14.66 -8.98
CA GLN A 348 -6.07 14.51 -7.70
C GLN A 348 -6.28 15.85 -6.96
N GLN A 349 -5.63 16.93 -7.42
CA GLN A 349 -5.84 18.31 -6.96
C GLN A 349 -6.95 18.98 -7.77
#